data_0cf1eecad68c6f0ea6e8173a9197d9b6
#
_entry.id   0cf1eecad68c6f0ea6e8173a9197d9b6
#
_cell.length_a   1.000
_cell.length_b   1.000
_cell.length_c   1.000
_cell.angle_alpha   90.00
_cell.angle_beta   90.00
_cell.angle_gamma   90.00
#
_symmetry.space_group_name_H-M   'P 1'
#
loop_
_entity.id
_entity.type
_entity.pdbx_description
1 polymer ?
#
loop_
_entity_poly.entity_id
_entity_poly.type
_entity_poly.pdbx_seq_one_letter_code
_entity_poly.pdbx_strand_id
1 'polypeptide(L)'
;MLDETAYLSLDGENIVCRTDESEKFRIPFSNVEDIYCFSYRGCSPALMGKCVEYKIPLNFISPQGEFLARVEGEVKGNVYLRKAQFDMFADPPALLMQNTVAAKLANTRYVIKRSLRDNPQIDDDGAVSRCIAYLESSIDSAYETDDRDALMGIEGSAAKAYFDIFDRLILRQKEDFVMTSRTKRPPLDRVNAMLSYLYTIATCTCLLYTSDAAD
;
A
#
# COMPACT_ATOMS: atom_id res chain seq x y z
N MET A 1 8.58 13.14 -3.02
CA MET A 1 9.01 14.54 -2.85
C MET A 1 7.79 15.40 -2.61
N LEU A 2 7.77 16.19 -1.54
CA LEU A 2 6.57 16.89 -0.99
C LEU A 2 6.55 18.41 -1.25
N ASP A 3 7.49 18.93 -2.03
CA ASP A 3 7.55 20.37 -2.35
C ASP A 3 6.66 20.64 -3.58
N GLU A 4 5.64 21.47 -3.41
CA GLU A 4 4.67 21.80 -4.48
C GLU A 4 5.29 22.54 -5.66
N THR A 5 6.44 23.21 -5.47
CA THR A 5 7.18 23.93 -6.51
C THR A 5 8.17 23.04 -7.24
N ALA A 6 8.32 21.80 -6.82
CA ALA A 6 9.29 20.87 -7.37
C ALA A 6 8.96 20.45 -8.81
N TYR A 7 9.96 20.53 -9.66
CA TYR A 7 9.96 20.01 -11.02
C TYR A 7 11.12 19.03 -11.21
N LEU A 8 10.84 17.86 -11.77
CA LEU A 8 11.84 16.84 -12.05
C LEU A 8 12.28 16.90 -13.51
N SER A 9 13.57 16.82 -13.75
CA SER A 9 14.15 16.81 -15.10
C SER A 9 15.29 15.82 -15.21
N LEU A 10 15.60 15.43 -16.45
CA LEU A 10 16.74 14.61 -16.79
C LEU A 10 17.95 15.52 -17.10
N ASP A 11 19.12 15.18 -16.57
CA ASP A 11 20.39 15.78 -16.96
C ASP A 11 21.48 14.68 -17.03
N GLY A 12 21.80 14.26 -18.24
CA GLY A 12 22.63 13.09 -18.49
C GLY A 12 22.02 11.83 -17.91
N GLU A 13 22.74 11.14 -17.03
CA GLU A 13 22.27 9.94 -16.30
C GLU A 13 21.75 10.30 -14.88
N ASN A 14 21.36 11.56 -14.65
CA ASN A 14 20.88 12.00 -13.35
C ASN A 14 19.46 12.53 -13.42
N ILE A 15 18.69 12.24 -12.37
CA ILE A 15 17.44 12.89 -12.05
C ILE A 15 17.76 14.15 -11.27
N VAL A 16 17.30 15.29 -11.76
CA VAL A 16 17.52 16.60 -11.15
C VAL A 16 16.17 17.14 -10.68
N CYS A 17 16.11 17.52 -9.41
CA CYS A 17 14.99 18.23 -8.86
C CYS A 17 15.32 19.70 -8.71
N ARG A 18 14.45 20.54 -9.27
CA ARG A 18 14.52 22.02 -9.16
C ARG A 18 13.24 22.57 -8.54
N THR A 19 13.42 23.59 -7.76
CA THR A 19 12.35 24.47 -7.29
C THR A 19 12.56 25.86 -7.90
N ASP A 20 11.65 26.79 -7.64
CA ASP A 20 11.79 28.18 -8.13
C ASP A 20 13.09 28.85 -7.66
N GLU A 21 13.60 28.44 -6.51
CA GLU A 21 14.76 29.07 -5.86
C GLU A 21 16.10 28.41 -6.23
N SER A 22 16.13 27.09 -6.44
CA SER A 22 17.41 26.36 -6.64
C SER A 22 17.23 24.91 -7.09
N GLU A 23 18.36 24.29 -7.51
CA GLU A 23 18.47 22.83 -7.57
C GLU A 23 18.53 22.25 -6.15
N LYS A 24 17.60 21.38 -5.81
CA LYS A 24 17.49 20.77 -4.47
C LYS A 24 18.32 19.51 -4.35
N PHE A 25 18.33 18.67 -5.38
CA PHE A 25 19.12 17.46 -5.42
C PHE A 25 19.37 16.97 -6.85
N ARG A 26 20.40 16.13 -6.96
CA ARG A 26 20.79 15.40 -8.16
C ARG A 26 21.08 13.95 -7.78
N ILE A 27 20.41 12.99 -8.39
CA ILE A 27 20.53 11.57 -8.05
C ILE A 27 20.77 10.78 -9.35
N PRO A 28 21.79 9.92 -9.41
CA PRO A 28 21.98 9.00 -10.53
C PRO A 28 20.81 8.03 -10.68
N PHE A 29 20.41 7.71 -11.90
CA PHE A 29 19.35 6.74 -12.20
C PHE A 29 19.61 5.38 -11.56
N SER A 30 20.86 4.93 -11.51
CA SER A 30 21.27 3.65 -10.91
C SER A 30 20.91 3.49 -9.43
N ASN A 31 20.61 4.59 -8.75
CA ASN A 31 20.30 4.61 -7.32
C ASN A 31 18.82 4.80 -7.02
N VAL A 32 17.98 4.69 -8.06
CA VAL A 32 16.53 4.95 -7.93
C VAL A 32 15.76 3.72 -8.38
N GLU A 33 14.89 3.23 -7.51
CA GLU A 33 13.97 2.13 -7.78
C GLU A 33 12.56 2.64 -8.13
N ASP A 34 12.09 3.70 -7.46
CA ASP A 34 10.76 4.28 -7.61
C ASP A 34 10.80 5.80 -7.51
N ILE A 35 9.94 6.49 -8.26
CA ILE A 35 9.75 7.95 -8.17
C ILE A 35 8.29 8.26 -7.82
N TYR A 36 8.11 9.00 -6.72
CA TYR A 36 6.81 9.52 -6.30
C TYR A 36 6.86 11.05 -6.31
N CYS A 37 6.12 11.67 -7.25
CA CYS A 37 6.05 13.11 -7.41
C CYS A 37 4.74 13.63 -6.81
N PHE A 38 4.83 14.43 -5.74
CA PHE A 38 3.69 15.06 -5.07
C PHE A 38 3.48 16.52 -5.51
N SER A 39 4.11 16.93 -6.61
CA SER A 39 4.00 18.26 -7.18
C SER A 39 3.14 18.23 -8.43
N TYR A 40 2.26 19.22 -8.58
CA TYR A 40 1.51 19.44 -9.82
C TYR A 40 2.36 19.96 -10.98
N ARG A 41 3.60 20.39 -10.74
CA ARG A 41 4.53 20.81 -11.80
C ARG A 41 5.04 19.64 -12.64
N GLY A 42 5.03 18.43 -12.08
CA GLY A 42 5.36 17.21 -12.80
C GLY A 42 6.83 17.07 -13.14
N CYS A 43 7.11 16.60 -14.36
CA CYS A 43 8.48 16.36 -14.81
C CYS A 43 8.64 16.54 -16.34
N SER A 44 9.89 16.54 -16.81
CA SER A 44 10.20 16.64 -18.23
C SER A 44 9.83 15.36 -19.00
N PRO A 45 9.37 15.47 -20.29
CA PRO A 45 9.14 14.29 -21.13
C PRO A 45 10.39 13.42 -21.33
N ALA A 46 11.59 14.03 -21.34
CA ALA A 46 12.85 13.28 -21.41
C ALA A 46 13.04 12.38 -20.19
N LEU A 47 12.68 12.85 -18.99
CA LEU A 47 12.71 12.03 -17.77
C LEU A 47 11.69 10.90 -17.85
N MET A 48 10.47 11.18 -18.33
CA MET A 48 9.44 10.14 -18.52
C MET A 48 9.95 9.01 -19.42
N GLY A 49 10.52 9.37 -20.58
CA GLY A 49 11.09 8.40 -21.53
C GLY A 49 12.21 7.57 -20.91
N LYS A 50 13.09 8.20 -20.13
CA LYS A 50 14.19 7.51 -19.46
C LYS A 50 13.68 6.57 -18.35
N CYS A 51 12.65 6.97 -17.60
CA CYS A 51 12.00 6.10 -16.62
C CYS A 51 11.42 4.85 -17.28
N VAL A 52 10.77 5.00 -18.43
CA VAL A 52 10.25 3.86 -19.22
C VAL A 52 11.36 2.93 -19.67
N GLU A 53 12.47 3.49 -20.24
CA GLU A 53 13.61 2.72 -20.70
C GLU A 53 14.23 1.85 -19.59
N TYR A 54 14.35 2.42 -18.38
CA TYR A 54 14.98 1.77 -17.23
C TYR A 54 13.98 1.01 -16.35
N LYS A 55 12.71 0.96 -16.74
CA LYS A 55 11.62 0.35 -15.96
C LYS A 55 11.50 0.91 -14.54
N ILE A 56 11.83 2.20 -14.36
CA ILE A 56 11.66 2.92 -13.10
C ILE A 56 10.28 3.54 -13.05
N PRO A 57 9.45 3.16 -12.07
CA PRO A 57 8.11 3.70 -11.93
C PRO A 57 8.12 5.19 -11.61
N LEU A 58 7.35 5.96 -12.36
CA LEU A 58 7.14 7.38 -12.09
C LEU A 58 5.66 7.62 -11.82
N ASN A 59 5.33 7.85 -10.55
CA ASN A 59 3.98 8.04 -10.06
C ASN A 59 3.75 9.51 -9.69
N PHE A 60 2.60 10.05 -10.12
CA PHE A 60 2.12 11.37 -9.72
C PHE A 60 1.02 11.19 -8.69
N ILE A 61 1.19 11.88 -7.56
CA ILE A 61 0.29 11.81 -6.42
C ILE A 61 -0.04 13.26 -6.02
N SER A 62 -1.30 13.54 -5.67
CA SER A 62 -1.66 14.86 -5.18
C SER A 62 -0.97 15.16 -3.83
N PRO A 63 -0.81 16.43 -3.44
CA PRO A 63 -0.31 16.77 -2.10
C PRO A 63 -1.14 16.15 -0.96
N GLN A 64 -2.40 15.81 -1.22
CA GLN A 64 -3.30 15.15 -0.28
C GLN A 64 -3.17 13.61 -0.27
N GLY A 65 -2.29 13.04 -1.12
CA GLY A 65 -2.04 11.60 -1.19
C GLY A 65 -2.94 10.82 -2.15
N GLU A 66 -3.67 11.48 -3.05
CA GLU A 66 -4.47 10.81 -4.07
C GLU A 66 -3.62 10.47 -5.29
N PHE A 67 -3.75 9.26 -5.80
CA PHE A 67 -3.09 8.85 -7.04
C PHE A 67 -3.69 9.62 -8.22
N LEU A 68 -2.84 10.26 -9.02
CA LEU A 68 -3.23 11.05 -10.19
C LEU A 68 -2.93 10.32 -11.50
N ALA A 69 -1.68 9.88 -11.67
CA ALA A 69 -1.22 9.25 -12.90
C ALA A 69 0.07 8.46 -12.66
N ARG A 70 0.38 7.55 -13.58
CA ARG A 70 1.65 6.86 -13.68
C ARG A 70 2.16 6.90 -15.12
N VAL A 71 3.48 7.00 -15.27
CA VAL A 71 4.13 6.83 -16.56
C VAL A 71 4.39 5.35 -16.78
N GLU A 72 3.84 4.81 -17.83
CA GLU A 72 4.06 3.44 -18.29
C GLU A 72 4.56 3.46 -19.74
N GLY A 73 5.41 2.50 -20.05
CA GLY A 73 5.88 2.29 -21.41
C GLY A 73 4.88 1.50 -22.24
N GLU A 74 5.31 1.12 -23.44
CA GLU A 74 4.54 0.24 -24.31
C GLU A 74 4.31 -1.10 -23.63
N VAL A 75 3.06 -1.50 -23.52
CA VAL A 75 2.69 -2.77 -22.89
C VAL A 75 2.87 -3.88 -23.90
N LYS A 76 3.89 -4.71 -23.70
CA LYS A 76 4.20 -5.92 -24.50
C LYS A 76 3.80 -7.17 -23.70
N GLY A 77 2.53 -7.29 -23.33
CA GLY A 77 2.12 -8.36 -22.44
C GLY A 77 1.53 -9.58 -23.17
N ASN A 78 1.56 -10.73 -22.50
CA ASN A 78 0.92 -11.94 -22.95
C ASN A 78 -0.61 -11.80 -22.91
N VAL A 79 -1.23 -11.62 -24.09
CA VAL A 79 -2.68 -11.44 -24.23
C VAL A 79 -3.46 -12.64 -23.64
N TYR A 80 -2.93 -13.87 -23.76
CA TYR A 80 -3.57 -15.05 -23.21
C TYR A 80 -3.57 -15.06 -21.68
N LEU A 81 -2.47 -14.61 -21.07
CA LEU A 81 -2.40 -14.47 -19.61
C LEU A 81 -3.39 -13.41 -19.12
N ARG A 82 -3.48 -12.26 -19.79
CA ARG A 82 -4.46 -11.21 -19.44
C ARG A 82 -5.89 -11.69 -19.59
N LYS A 83 -6.18 -12.43 -20.64
CA LYS A 83 -7.48 -13.05 -20.80
C LYS A 83 -7.78 -14.03 -19.67
N ALA A 84 -6.84 -14.91 -19.33
CA ALA A 84 -7.00 -15.84 -18.21
C ALA A 84 -7.20 -15.14 -16.87
N GLN A 85 -6.48 -14.01 -16.62
CA GLN A 85 -6.67 -13.19 -15.43
C GLN A 85 -8.08 -12.54 -15.40
N PHE A 86 -8.56 -12.06 -16.55
CA PHE A 86 -9.90 -11.49 -16.66
C PHE A 86 -10.99 -12.55 -16.43
N ASP A 87 -10.84 -13.73 -17.04
CA ASP A 87 -11.77 -14.84 -16.85
C ASP A 87 -11.78 -15.29 -15.38
N MET A 88 -10.60 -15.38 -14.74
CA MET A 88 -10.46 -15.72 -13.33
C MET A 88 -11.07 -14.64 -12.39
N PHE A 89 -11.05 -13.37 -12.79
CA PHE A 89 -11.69 -12.32 -12.02
C PHE A 89 -13.22 -12.45 -11.98
N ALA A 90 -13.82 -12.92 -13.07
CA ALA A 90 -15.26 -13.14 -13.15
C ALA A 90 -15.72 -14.32 -12.27
N ASP A 91 -14.92 -15.39 -12.22
CA ASP A 91 -15.19 -16.61 -11.42
C ASP A 91 -13.90 -17.11 -10.75
N PRO A 92 -13.46 -16.48 -9.65
CA PRO A 92 -12.23 -16.86 -8.99
C PRO A 92 -12.37 -18.20 -8.28
N PRO A 93 -11.36 -19.10 -8.39
CA PRO A 93 -11.35 -20.36 -7.65
C PRO A 93 -11.50 -20.13 -6.14
N ALA A 94 -12.37 -20.91 -5.49
CA ALA A 94 -12.62 -20.80 -4.05
C ALA A 94 -11.33 -20.85 -3.23
N LEU A 95 -10.44 -21.78 -3.52
CA LEU A 95 -9.15 -21.93 -2.83
C LEU A 95 -8.26 -20.68 -2.96
N LEU A 96 -8.31 -19.96 -4.10
CA LEU A 96 -7.56 -18.72 -4.27
C LEU A 96 -8.11 -17.62 -3.34
N MET A 97 -9.43 -17.49 -3.27
CA MET A 97 -10.08 -16.51 -2.38
C MET A 97 -9.81 -16.83 -0.90
N GLN A 98 -10.00 -18.09 -0.51
CA GLN A 98 -9.73 -18.60 0.83
C GLN A 98 -8.29 -18.33 1.26
N ASN A 99 -7.32 -18.74 0.44
CA ASN A 99 -5.89 -18.52 0.72
C ASN A 99 -5.54 -17.02 0.83
N THR A 100 -6.14 -16.17 0.01
CA THR A 100 -5.89 -14.73 0.05
C THR A 100 -6.38 -14.11 1.36
N VAL A 101 -7.60 -14.44 1.77
CA VAL A 101 -8.17 -13.98 3.04
C VAL A 101 -7.37 -14.55 4.23
N ALA A 102 -7.17 -15.86 4.26
CA ALA A 102 -6.43 -16.55 5.33
C ALA A 102 -4.99 -15.99 5.49
N ALA A 103 -4.27 -15.78 4.39
CA ALA A 103 -2.92 -15.19 4.42
C ALA A 103 -2.92 -13.76 4.99
N LYS A 104 -3.90 -12.94 4.62
CA LYS A 104 -4.07 -11.58 5.17
C LYS A 104 -4.30 -11.62 6.67
N LEU A 105 -5.20 -12.50 7.14
CA LEU A 105 -5.51 -12.64 8.57
C LEU A 105 -4.30 -13.20 9.35
N ALA A 106 -3.60 -14.19 8.81
CA ALA A 106 -2.41 -14.77 9.40
C ALA A 106 -1.29 -13.72 9.56
N ASN A 107 -1.04 -12.90 8.54
CA ASN A 107 -0.07 -11.82 8.60
C ASN A 107 -0.44 -10.76 9.64
N THR A 108 -1.72 -10.36 9.69
CA THR A 108 -2.24 -9.43 10.69
C THR A 108 -2.03 -10.00 12.10
N ARG A 109 -2.43 -11.25 12.34
CA ARG A 109 -2.23 -11.96 13.59
C ARG A 109 -0.76 -12.03 13.99
N TYR A 110 0.14 -12.31 13.04
CA TYR A 110 1.57 -12.38 13.29
C TYR A 110 2.13 -11.04 13.80
N VAL A 111 1.75 -9.94 13.17
CA VAL A 111 2.17 -8.58 13.57
C VAL A 111 1.71 -8.28 15.00
N ILE A 112 0.44 -8.58 15.33
CA ILE A 112 -0.10 -8.36 16.69
C ILE A 112 0.62 -9.24 17.71
N LYS A 113 0.80 -10.55 17.43
CA LYS A 113 1.55 -11.48 18.30
C LYS A 113 2.97 -10.99 18.58
N ARG A 114 3.65 -10.46 17.55
CA ARG A 114 4.99 -9.89 17.71
C ARG A 114 4.95 -8.66 18.61
N SER A 115 4.01 -7.74 18.37
CA SER A 115 3.86 -6.52 19.18
C SER A 115 3.57 -6.85 20.64
N LEU A 116 2.70 -7.83 20.90
CA LEU A 116 2.38 -8.31 22.26
C LEU A 116 3.59 -8.94 22.95
N ARG A 117 4.34 -9.79 22.24
CA ARG A 117 5.56 -10.42 22.79
C ARG A 117 6.61 -9.38 23.19
N ASP A 118 6.81 -8.38 22.33
CA ASP A 118 7.82 -7.35 22.53
C ASP A 118 7.36 -6.28 23.56
N ASN A 119 6.04 -6.15 23.79
CA ASN A 119 5.42 -5.16 24.67
C ASN A 119 4.19 -5.74 25.41
N PRO A 120 4.36 -6.60 26.44
CA PRO A 120 3.24 -7.27 27.10
C PRO A 120 2.20 -6.33 27.73
N GLN A 121 2.58 -5.10 28.06
CA GLN A 121 1.70 -4.09 28.67
C GLN A 121 0.58 -3.57 27.74
N ILE A 122 0.59 -3.90 26.46
CA ILE A 122 -0.50 -3.49 25.53
C ILE A 122 -1.78 -4.31 25.73
N ASP A 123 -1.73 -5.36 26.54
CA ASP A 123 -2.84 -6.31 26.74
C ASP A 123 -3.25 -6.44 28.23
N ASP A 124 -3.25 -5.34 28.95
CA ASP A 124 -3.60 -5.28 30.38
C ASP A 124 -5.03 -5.76 30.69
N ASP A 125 -5.96 -5.61 29.73
CA ASP A 125 -7.36 -6.07 29.82
C ASP A 125 -7.68 -7.31 28.95
N GLY A 126 -6.69 -7.93 28.32
CA GLY A 126 -6.84 -9.09 27.46
C GLY A 126 -7.48 -8.80 26.08
N ALA A 127 -7.63 -7.55 25.67
CA ALA A 127 -8.27 -7.21 24.39
C ALA A 127 -7.44 -7.63 23.19
N VAL A 128 -6.11 -7.49 23.29
CA VAL A 128 -5.19 -7.90 22.22
C VAL A 128 -5.18 -9.41 22.07
N SER A 129 -5.15 -10.16 23.18
CA SER A 129 -5.24 -11.63 23.18
C SER A 129 -6.57 -12.12 22.59
N ARG A 130 -7.69 -11.49 22.92
CA ARG A 130 -9.00 -11.79 22.30
C ARG A 130 -9.00 -11.54 20.80
N CYS A 131 -8.41 -10.45 20.32
CA CYS A 131 -8.26 -10.17 18.90
C CYS A 131 -7.44 -11.25 18.19
N ILE A 132 -6.31 -11.69 18.79
CA ILE A 132 -5.47 -12.76 18.24
C ILE A 132 -6.26 -14.06 18.10
N ALA A 133 -7.02 -14.46 19.13
CA ALA A 133 -7.86 -15.67 19.11
C ALA A 133 -8.98 -15.56 18.05
N TYR A 134 -9.61 -14.38 17.93
CA TYR A 134 -10.62 -14.13 16.91
C TYR A 134 -10.05 -14.24 15.49
N LEU A 135 -8.87 -13.68 15.24
CA LEU A 135 -8.20 -13.80 13.94
C LEU A 135 -7.85 -15.26 13.62
N GLU A 136 -7.48 -16.06 14.63
CA GLU A 136 -7.19 -17.49 14.47
C GLU A 136 -8.44 -18.26 14.02
N SER A 137 -9.55 -18.11 14.75
CA SER A 137 -10.82 -18.73 14.37
C SER A 137 -11.35 -18.23 13.01
N SER A 138 -11.11 -16.97 12.67
CA SER A 138 -11.49 -16.42 11.36
C SER A 138 -10.70 -17.02 10.21
N ILE A 139 -9.45 -17.44 10.42
CA ILE A 139 -8.65 -18.17 9.43
C ILE A 139 -9.29 -19.53 9.15
N ASP A 140 -9.68 -20.26 10.20
CA ASP A 140 -10.33 -21.55 10.06
C ASP A 140 -11.67 -21.39 9.32
N SER A 141 -12.49 -20.43 9.72
CA SER A 141 -13.77 -20.13 9.05
C SER A 141 -13.61 -19.73 7.57
N ALA A 142 -12.50 -19.10 7.19
CA ALA A 142 -12.25 -18.77 5.79
C ALA A 142 -12.06 -20.00 4.91
N TYR A 143 -11.60 -21.12 5.46
CA TYR A 143 -11.48 -22.38 4.72
C TYR A 143 -12.77 -23.22 4.71
N GLU A 144 -13.77 -22.87 5.53
CA GLU A 144 -15.04 -23.57 5.63
C GLU A 144 -16.09 -23.08 4.61
N THR A 145 -15.82 -21.98 3.90
CA THR A 145 -16.74 -21.42 2.91
C THR A 145 -16.07 -21.14 1.57
N ASP A 146 -16.77 -21.42 0.48
CA ASP A 146 -16.42 -21.03 -0.88
C ASP A 146 -17.19 -19.80 -1.40
N ASP A 147 -18.14 -19.29 -0.57
CA ASP A 147 -18.91 -18.11 -0.91
C ASP A 147 -18.08 -16.82 -0.75
N ARG A 148 -18.03 -16.05 -1.83
CA ARG A 148 -17.28 -14.78 -1.90
C ARG A 148 -17.77 -13.76 -0.88
N ASP A 149 -19.07 -13.62 -0.72
CA ASP A 149 -19.66 -12.62 0.18
C ASP A 149 -19.42 -12.98 1.65
N ALA A 150 -19.48 -14.27 1.97
CA ALA A 150 -19.11 -14.79 3.30
C ALA A 150 -17.62 -14.52 3.58
N LEU A 151 -16.71 -14.79 2.64
CA LEU A 151 -15.27 -14.49 2.77
C LEU A 151 -15.02 -12.99 2.97
N MET A 152 -15.71 -12.13 2.23
CA MET A 152 -15.63 -10.67 2.43
C MET A 152 -16.14 -10.25 3.80
N GLY A 153 -17.18 -10.89 4.31
CA GLY A 153 -17.73 -10.67 5.66
C GLY A 153 -16.71 -11.05 6.76
N ILE A 154 -16.05 -12.21 6.61
CA ILE A 154 -14.98 -12.66 7.52
C ILE A 154 -13.82 -11.65 7.50
N GLU A 155 -13.35 -11.26 6.32
CA GLU A 155 -12.25 -10.30 6.17
C GLU A 155 -12.60 -8.94 6.79
N GLY A 156 -13.80 -8.43 6.53
CA GLY A 156 -14.27 -7.15 7.07
C GLY A 156 -14.40 -7.15 8.59
N SER A 157 -14.94 -8.21 9.16
CA SER A 157 -15.06 -8.38 10.62
C SER A 157 -13.71 -8.50 11.30
N ALA A 158 -12.79 -9.25 10.71
CA ALA A 158 -11.43 -9.39 11.20
C ALA A 158 -10.65 -8.07 11.11
N ALA A 159 -10.83 -7.31 10.02
CA ALA A 159 -10.24 -5.98 9.87
C ALA A 159 -10.78 -5.01 10.93
N LYS A 160 -12.09 -5.06 11.23
CA LYS A 160 -12.67 -4.27 12.31
C LYS A 160 -12.03 -4.60 13.65
N ALA A 161 -11.97 -5.89 14.02
CA ALA A 161 -11.36 -6.33 15.28
C ALA A 161 -9.89 -5.87 15.40
N TYR A 162 -9.13 -5.90 14.31
CA TYR A 162 -7.76 -5.37 14.26
C TYR A 162 -7.72 -3.87 14.51
N PHE A 163 -8.55 -3.08 13.84
CA PHE A 163 -8.54 -1.63 14.00
C PHE A 163 -9.11 -1.18 15.35
N ASP A 164 -9.98 -1.95 15.99
CA ASP A 164 -10.48 -1.67 17.35
C ASP A 164 -9.37 -1.73 18.41
N ILE A 165 -8.30 -2.52 18.18
CA ILE A 165 -7.15 -2.60 19.08
C ILE A 165 -5.93 -1.82 18.59
N PHE A 166 -6.00 -1.20 17.42
CA PHE A 166 -4.84 -0.61 16.74
C PHE A 166 -4.15 0.48 17.57
N ASP A 167 -4.90 1.31 18.27
CA ASP A 167 -4.36 2.38 19.12
C ASP A 167 -3.43 1.84 20.23
N ARG A 168 -3.65 0.61 20.71
CA ARG A 168 -2.79 -0.04 21.70
C ARG A 168 -1.41 -0.40 21.15
N LEU A 169 -1.30 -0.57 19.83
CA LEU A 169 -0.04 -0.86 19.16
C LEU A 169 0.85 0.39 19.00
N ILE A 170 0.29 1.59 19.22
CA ILE A 170 1.02 2.85 19.19
C ILE A 170 1.63 3.07 20.57
N LEU A 171 2.97 2.93 20.66
CA LEU A 171 3.68 2.93 21.95
C LEU A 171 4.28 4.28 22.35
N ARG A 172 4.46 5.20 21.38
CA ARG A 172 5.12 6.50 21.60
C ARG A 172 4.29 7.62 21.04
N GLN A 173 4.47 8.82 21.59
CA GLN A 173 3.79 10.05 21.14
C GLN A 173 2.26 9.88 21.10
N LYS A 174 1.69 9.22 22.09
CA LYS A 174 0.25 8.93 22.16
C LYS A 174 -0.62 10.19 22.18
N GLU A 175 -0.13 11.28 22.73
CA GLU A 175 -0.81 12.58 22.72
C GLU A 175 -1.01 13.15 21.30
N ASP A 176 -0.12 12.79 20.36
CA ASP A 176 -0.17 13.25 18.96
C ASP A 176 -0.79 12.22 18.01
N PHE A 177 -0.64 10.94 18.30
CA PHE A 177 -1.04 9.83 17.46
C PHE A 177 -2.08 8.94 18.16
N VAL A 178 -3.31 9.42 18.18
CA VAL A 178 -4.48 8.68 18.68
C VAL A 178 -5.32 8.21 17.52
N MET A 179 -5.78 6.96 17.58
CA MET A 179 -6.71 6.39 16.61
C MET A 179 -7.94 5.82 17.31
N THR A 180 -9.10 6.43 17.11
CA THR A 180 -10.36 5.93 17.67
C THR A 180 -11.05 4.89 16.78
N SER A 181 -10.95 5.06 15.46
CA SER A 181 -11.50 4.15 14.46
C SER A 181 -10.85 4.37 13.11
N ARG A 182 -10.96 3.39 12.19
CA ARG A 182 -10.44 3.53 10.83
C ARG A 182 -11.32 4.42 9.97
N THR A 183 -10.83 5.60 9.61
CA THR A 183 -11.47 6.54 8.67
C THR A 183 -10.57 6.71 7.43
N LYS A 184 -11.19 6.68 6.22
CA LYS A 184 -10.43 6.68 4.97
C LYS A 184 -10.61 7.97 4.16
N ARG A 185 -11.83 8.48 4.05
CA ARG A 185 -12.18 9.60 3.16
C ARG A 185 -13.25 10.48 3.82
N PRO A 186 -12.84 11.59 4.48
CA PRO A 186 -11.46 11.99 4.78
C PRO A 186 -10.86 11.21 5.96
N PRO A 187 -9.53 11.12 6.09
CA PRO A 187 -8.89 10.66 7.31
C PRO A 187 -9.09 11.73 8.41
N LEU A 188 -9.61 11.32 9.57
CA LEU A 188 -9.99 12.27 10.63
C LEU A 188 -8.90 12.49 11.69
N ASP A 189 -7.86 11.69 11.67
CA ASP A 189 -6.70 11.81 12.57
C ASP A 189 -5.39 11.53 11.84
N ARG A 190 -4.26 11.83 12.50
CA ARG A 190 -2.91 11.69 11.93
C ARG A 190 -2.57 10.25 11.56
N VAL A 191 -3.00 9.28 12.38
CA VAL A 191 -2.75 7.85 12.13
C VAL A 191 -3.48 7.39 10.89
N ASN A 192 -4.75 7.77 10.75
CA ASN A 192 -5.54 7.48 9.55
C ASN A 192 -4.97 8.14 8.28
N ALA A 193 -4.43 9.37 8.40
CA ALA A 193 -3.75 10.04 7.29
C ALA A 193 -2.49 9.29 6.87
N MET A 194 -1.64 8.90 7.83
CA MET A 194 -0.43 8.10 7.57
C MET A 194 -0.76 6.74 6.96
N LEU A 195 -1.77 6.03 7.48
CA LEU A 195 -2.22 4.76 6.92
C LEU A 195 -2.70 4.93 5.48
N SER A 196 -3.52 5.95 5.20
CA SER A 196 -4.02 6.22 3.85
C SER A 196 -2.87 6.53 2.88
N TYR A 197 -1.89 7.31 3.30
CA TYR A 197 -0.69 7.62 2.54
C TYR A 197 0.12 6.34 2.25
N LEU A 198 0.41 5.53 3.27
CA LEU A 198 1.16 4.29 3.11
C LEU A 198 0.44 3.26 2.21
N TYR A 199 -0.89 3.17 2.30
CA TYR A 199 -1.67 2.34 1.38
C TYR A 199 -1.56 2.81 -0.06
N THR A 200 -1.54 4.13 -0.33
CA THR A 200 -1.34 4.66 -1.69
C THR A 200 0.03 4.27 -2.22
N ILE A 201 1.09 4.49 -1.45
CA ILE A 201 2.46 4.12 -1.84
C ILE A 201 2.56 2.61 -2.10
N ALA A 202 2.11 1.79 -1.15
CA ALA A 202 2.15 0.32 -1.30
C ALA A 202 1.38 -0.17 -2.54
N THR A 203 0.23 0.44 -2.83
CA THR A 203 -0.55 0.09 -4.03
C THR A 203 0.21 0.45 -5.31
N CYS A 204 0.83 1.63 -5.36
CA CYS A 204 1.64 2.03 -6.51
C CYS A 204 2.80 1.08 -6.75
N THR A 205 3.53 0.70 -5.68
CA THR A 205 4.64 -0.26 -5.76
C THR A 205 4.17 -1.66 -6.17
N CYS A 206 3.09 -2.18 -5.55
CA CYS A 206 2.57 -3.52 -5.89
C CYS A 206 2.07 -3.62 -7.33
N LEU A 207 1.44 -2.57 -7.88
CA LEU A 207 0.94 -2.57 -9.26
C LEU A 207 2.07 -2.74 -10.28
N LEU A 208 3.27 -2.27 -9.97
CA LEU A 208 4.44 -2.42 -10.84
C LEU A 208 4.91 -3.86 -10.92
N TYR A 209 5.10 -4.51 -9.77
CA TYR A 209 5.51 -5.92 -9.74
C TYR A 209 4.49 -6.84 -10.38
N THR A 210 3.20 -6.50 -10.35
CA THR A 210 2.15 -7.33 -10.97
C THR A 210 1.99 -7.08 -12.47
N SER A 211 2.30 -5.89 -12.97
CA SER A 211 2.30 -5.61 -14.42
C SER A 211 3.53 -6.22 -15.12
N ASP A 212 4.71 -6.16 -14.49
CA ASP A 212 5.93 -6.75 -15.04
C ASP A 212 5.98 -8.28 -14.93
N ALA A 213 5.31 -8.87 -13.96
CA ALA A 213 5.22 -10.34 -13.83
C ALA A 213 4.35 -10.99 -14.94
N ALA A 214 3.68 -10.19 -15.76
CA ALA A 214 2.91 -10.64 -16.93
C ALA A 214 3.72 -10.63 -18.24
N ASP A 215 4.94 -10.08 -18.23
CA ASP A 215 5.90 -10.07 -19.33
C ASP A 215 6.97 -11.17 -19.15
#